data_19437a97561c0dbc2c73a3af828bc4a5
#
_entry.id   19437a97561c0dbc2c73a3af828bc4a5
#
_cell.length_a   1.000
_cell.length_b   1.000
_cell.length_c   1.000
_cell.angle_alpha   90.00
_cell.angle_beta   90.00
_cell.angle_gamma   90.00
#
_symmetry.space_group_name_H-M   'P 1'
#
loop_
_entity.id
_entity.type
_entity.pdbx_description
1 polymer ?
#
loop_
_entity_poly.entity_id
_entity_poly.type
_entity_poly.pdbx_seq_one_letter_code
_entity_poly.pdbx_strand_id
1 'polypeptide(L)'
;VQPRRWQLKVWNFLKYHRLKEHRMSVFSDIKLAQRRKVLMGLALASTMVLPSMSFAQVPPTAKVNTTKLAITDTEVTVGQLHSATGTMAISETGSIQAERLAIEQINAMGGILGRKIKIIQEDGASDWPTFAEKARKLLEKDRVAAVFGCWTSASRKAVLPIFEKENGLLYYPTFYEGLEQSKNVIYTGQEATQQVLSGLDWVAKEKKAKTFFLVGSDYIWPRTSNKIARKHIENVLKGSVVGEEYYPLGNTQFGSLINKIKLKKPDVIFADVVGGSNVAFYKQLKAAGVTAKTQTLLTISVTEDEMLGIGGENVEGFYASMKYFQSLDSANNKKFVSAFKAKYGANAVMGDVTQAAYLGPWLWKAAVEKAGSFDVDKVTAASPGIELKIAPEGYVKVHPNHHLWSKTRIGQAQKDGQFKVVYESELIEPNPFPKGYQ
;
A
#
# COMPACT_ATOMS: atom_id res chain seq x y z
N VAL A 1 53.21 -36.22 13.38
CA VAL A 1 53.33 -37.62 12.93
C VAL A 1 52.05 -37.99 12.16
N GLN A 2 52.25 -38.37 10.93
CA GLN A 2 51.41 -38.93 9.87
C GLN A 2 50.64 -38.02 8.95
N PRO A 3 51.07 -37.92 7.67
CA PRO A 3 50.24 -37.61 6.52
C PRO A 3 50.16 -38.84 5.59
N ARG A 4 49.06 -39.57 5.55
CA ARG A 4 48.79 -40.57 4.49
C ARG A 4 47.30 -40.89 4.39
N ARG A 5 46.49 -39.96 3.82
CA ARG A 5 45.09 -40.32 3.42
C ARG A 5 44.53 -39.53 2.21
N TRP A 6 45.32 -38.69 1.54
CA TRP A 6 44.82 -37.90 0.43
C TRP A 6 45.21 -38.39 -0.98
N GLN A 7 46.14 -39.31 -1.11
CA GLN A 7 46.59 -39.73 -2.45
C GLN A 7 45.76 -40.87 -3.07
N LEU A 8 44.95 -41.61 -2.32
CA LEU A 8 44.13 -42.71 -2.86
C LEU A 8 42.77 -42.31 -3.45
N LYS A 9 42.28 -41.11 -3.17
CA LYS A 9 41.00 -40.65 -3.75
C LYS A 9 41.14 -39.99 -5.14
N VAL A 10 42.27 -39.45 -5.47
CA VAL A 10 42.50 -38.79 -6.77
C VAL A 10 42.76 -39.81 -7.89
N TRP A 11 43.35 -40.96 -7.58
CA TRP A 11 43.67 -41.97 -8.59
C TRP A 11 42.45 -42.75 -9.08
N ASN A 12 41.44 -42.94 -8.25
CA ASN A 12 40.18 -43.58 -8.65
C ASN A 12 39.25 -42.67 -9.46
N PHE A 13 39.36 -41.32 -9.34
CA PHE A 13 38.54 -40.37 -10.11
C PHE A 13 39.00 -40.24 -11.56
N LEU A 14 40.30 -40.33 -11.82
CA LEU A 14 40.89 -40.23 -13.16
C LEU A 14 40.71 -41.52 -14.00
N LYS A 15 40.58 -42.67 -13.34
CA LYS A 15 40.35 -43.95 -14.05
C LYS A 15 38.88 -44.11 -14.49
N TYR A 16 37.94 -43.46 -13.81
CA TYR A 16 36.50 -43.51 -14.15
C TYR A 16 36.15 -42.62 -15.33
N HIS A 17 36.84 -41.50 -15.51
CA HIS A 17 36.63 -40.61 -16.63
C HIS A 17 37.18 -41.12 -17.96
N ARG A 18 38.30 -41.86 -17.96
CA ARG A 18 38.92 -42.40 -19.17
C ARG A 18 38.14 -43.56 -19.82
N LEU A 19 37.34 -44.27 -19.04
CA LEU A 19 36.50 -45.36 -19.52
C LEU A 19 35.15 -44.91 -20.09
N LYS A 20 34.73 -43.70 -19.80
CA LYS A 20 33.47 -43.12 -20.32
C LYS A 20 33.63 -42.49 -21.70
N GLU A 21 34.78 -41.93 -22.02
CA GLU A 21 35.06 -41.32 -23.34
C GLU A 21 35.27 -42.37 -24.43
N HIS A 22 35.83 -43.52 -24.11
CA HIS A 22 36.06 -44.60 -25.11
C HIS A 22 34.78 -45.40 -25.50
N ARG A 23 33.70 -45.29 -24.69
CA ARG A 23 32.40 -45.91 -25.01
C ARG A 23 31.47 -44.99 -25.81
N MET A 24 31.71 -43.69 -25.87
CA MET A 24 30.87 -42.77 -26.66
C MET A 24 31.33 -42.57 -28.13
N SER A 25 32.59 -42.90 -28.45
CA SER A 25 33.07 -42.76 -29.81
C SER A 25 32.67 -43.94 -30.72
N VAL A 26 32.40 -45.10 -30.16
CA VAL A 26 32.01 -46.31 -30.98
C VAL A 26 30.51 -46.34 -31.30
N PHE A 27 29.67 -45.58 -30.58
CA PHE A 27 28.22 -45.48 -30.85
C PHE A 27 27.81 -44.37 -31.82
N SER A 28 28.71 -43.42 -32.14
CA SER A 28 28.45 -42.32 -33.09
C SER A 28 28.58 -42.77 -34.56
N ASP A 29 29.46 -43.74 -34.84
CA ASP A 29 29.78 -44.11 -36.23
C ASP A 29 28.76 -45.10 -36.86
N ILE A 30 27.98 -45.83 -36.06
CA ILE A 30 26.96 -46.78 -36.53
C ILE A 30 25.66 -46.06 -36.91
N LYS A 31 25.38 -44.84 -36.38
CA LYS A 31 24.14 -44.09 -36.68
C LYS A 31 24.26 -43.16 -37.89
N LEU A 32 25.45 -42.90 -38.40
CA LEU A 32 25.64 -42.04 -39.60
C LEU A 32 25.49 -42.84 -40.93
N ALA A 33 25.72 -44.15 -40.94
CA ALA A 33 25.66 -44.98 -42.13
C ALA A 33 24.22 -45.37 -42.55
N GLN A 34 23.21 -45.30 -41.66
CA GLN A 34 21.83 -45.65 -41.96
C GLN A 34 20.93 -44.46 -42.38
N ARG A 35 21.42 -43.20 -42.30
CA ARG A 35 20.63 -42.00 -42.67
C ARG A 35 20.81 -41.49 -44.09
N ARG A 36 21.61 -42.18 -44.97
CA ARG A 36 21.88 -41.73 -46.34
C ARG A 36 21.03 -42.39 -47.44
N LYS A 37 20.06 -43.24 -47.12
CA LYS A 37 19.22 -43.96 -48.11
C LYS A 37 17.72 -43.68 -48.09
N VAL A 38 17.24 -42.66 -47.40
CA VAL A 38 15.78 -42.28 -47.39
C VAL A 38 15.60 -40.79 -47.63
N LEU A 39 16.30 -40.21 -48.57
CA LEU A 39 16.13 -38.79 -48.95
C LEU A 39 16.13 -38.66 -50.49
N MET A 40 15.24 -39.37 -51.15
CA MET A 40 14.78 -39.05 -52.50
C MET A 40 13.33 -39.49 -52.65
N GLY A 41 12.42 -38.54 -52.58
CA GLY A 41 11.00 -38.72 -52.90
C GLY A 41 10.06 -38.19 -51.84
N LEU A 42 9.78 -36.89 -51.87
CA LEU A 42 8.47 -36.24 -51.74
C LEU A 42 8.71 -34.77 -51.45
N ALA A 43 8.87 -33.97 -52.50
CA ALA A 43 8.68 -32.52 -52.43
C ALA A 43 7.15 -32.30 -52.33
N LEU A 44 6.60 -32.36 -51.12
CA LEU A 44 5.31 -31.81 -50.77
C LEU A 44 5.54 -30.52 -50.02
N ALA A 45 5.15 -29.41 -50.64
CA ALA A 45 5.15 -28.08 -50.05
C ALA A 45 4.33 -28.08 -48.74
N SER A 46 4.99 -28.34 -47.63
CA SER A 46 4.46 -27.99 -46.30
C SER A 46 4.78 -26.51 -46.08
N THR A 47 3.83 -25.64 -46.41
CA THR A 47 3.76 -24.29 -45.89
C THR A 47 3.77 -24.42 -44.36
N MET A 48 4.94 -24.23 -43.72
CA MET A 48 5.02 -23.95 -42.28
C MET A 48 4.23 -22.66 -42.06
N VAL A 49 2.98 -22.81 -41.64
CA VAL A 49 2.25 -21.75 -40.96
C VAL A 49 2.98 -21.57 -39.62
N LEU A 50 4.02 -20.74 -39.63
CA LEU A 50 4.52 -20.16 -38.39
C LEU A 50 3.31 -19.50 -37.75
N PRO A 51 2.94 -19.84 -36.50
CA PRO A 51 1.94 -19.05 -35.82
C PRO A 51 2.51 -17.62 -35.77
N SER A 52 1.91 -16.72 -36.55
CA SER A 52 2.18 -15.30 -36.46
C SER A 52 1.84 -14.96 -35.01
N MET A 53 2.88 -14.80 -34.14
CA MET A 53 2.71 -14.09 -32.88
C MET A 53 2.19 -12.71 -33.27
N SER A 54 0.90 -12.55 -33.21
CA SER A 54 0.25 -11.26 -33.32
C SER A 54 0.73 -10.47 -32.13
N PHE A 55 1.83 -9.71 -32.30
CA PHE A 55 2.17 -8.65 -31.38
C PHE A 55 0.96 -7.73 -31.38
N ALA A 56 0.25 -7.68 -30.25
CA ALA A 56 -0.85 -6.76 -30.08
C ALA A 56 -0.31 -5.36 -30.44
N GLN A 57 -0.80 -4.80 -31.52
CA GLN A 57 -0.30 -3.54 -32.05
C GLN A 57 -0.57 -2.46 -31.00
N VAL A 58 0.49 -1.75 -30.56
CA VAL A 58 0.35 -0.64 -29.62
C VAL A 58 -0.60 0.39 -30.22
N PRO A 59 -1.71 0.74 -29.56
CA PRO A 59 -2.69 1.66 -30.14
C PRO A 59 -2.06 3.06 -30.31
N PRO A 60 -2.36 3.78 -31.41
CA PRO A 60 -1.87 5.12 -31.63
C PRO A 60 -2.19 6.07 -30.47
N THR A 61 -1.28 6.99 -30.13
CA THR A 61 -1.46 7.93 -29.01
C THR A 61 -2.76 8.74 -29.14
N ALA A 62 -3.11 9.24 -30.33
CA ALA A 62 -4.33 9.99 -30.58
C ALA A 62 -5.61 9.20 -30.24
N LYS A 63 -5.60 7.86 -30.28
CA LYS A 63 -6.74 7.02 -29.92
C LYS A 63 -6.91 6.88 -28.41
N VAL A 64 -5.82 6.86 -27.66
CA VAL A 64 -5.80 6.58 -26.22
C VAL A 64 -5.66 7.83 -25.35
N ASN A 65 -5.43 9.01 -25.94
CA ASN A 65 -5.23 10.29 -25.29
C ASN A 65 -5.88 11.40 -26.11
N THR A 66 -7.12 11.76 -25.80
CA THR A 66 -7.86 12.85 -26.47
C THR A 66 -7.82 14.17 -25.71
N THR A 67 -7.31 14.15 -24.47
CA THR A 67 -7.28 15.29 -23.53
C THR A 67 -5.91 15.93 -23.38
N LYS A 68 -4.94 15.56 -24.25
CA LYS A 68 -3.59 16.15 -24.30
C LYS A 68 -2.76 15.94 -23.02
N LEU A 69 -2.93 14.82 -22.34
CA LEU A 69 -2.05 14.40 -21.25
C LEU A 69 -0.62 14.15 -21.76
N ALA A 70 0.37 14.15 -20.88
CA ALA A 70 1.77 13.90 -21.20
C ALA A 70 2.02 12.43 -21.55
N ILE A 71 1.61 12.04 -22.77
CA ILE A 71 1.67 10.69 -23.31
C ILE A 71 2.26 10.72 -24.70
N THR A 72 3.22 9.83 -24.95
CA THR A 72 3.84 9.56 -26.25
C THR A 72 3.48 8.15 -26.74
N ASP A 73 4.03 7.71 -27.83
CA ASP A 73 3.85 6.33 -28.32
C ASP A 73 4.56 5.29 -27.43
N THR A 74 5.52 5.72 -26.61
CA THR A 74 6.36 4.84 -25.77
C THR A 74 6.25 5.08 -24.27
N GLU A 75 5.78 6.25 -23.84
CA GLU A 75 5.76 6.66 -22.43
C GLU A 75 4.43 7.32 -22.03
N VAL A 76 4.06 7.17 -20.77
CA VAL A 76 3.01 7.94 -20.09
C VAL A 76 3.57 8.51 -18.80
N THR A 77 3.35 9.81 -18.57
CA THR A 77 3.85 10.51 -17.38
C THR A 77 2.80 10.54 -16.29
N VAL A 78 3.20 10.19 -15.06
CA VAL A 78 2.39 10.27 -13.83
C VAL A 78 3.06 11.14 -12.78
N GLY A 79 2.27 11.72 -11.89
CA GLY A 79 2.75 12.44 -10.72
C GLY A 79 2.86 11.52 -9.50
N GLN A 80 3.84 11.80 -8.65
CA GLN A 80 3.95 11.24 -7.30
C GLN A 80 4.09 12.42 -6.33
N LEU A 81 3.07 12.63 -5.48
CA LEU A 81 2.97 13.81 -4.61
C LEU A 81 2.81 13.38 -3.15
N HIS A 82 3.90 13.36 -2.42
CA HIS A 82 4.00 13.00 -1.01
C HIS A 82 4.90 13.96 -0.24
N SER A 83 4.86 13.93 1.09
CA SER A 83 5.86 14.57 1.94
C SER A 83 7.12 13.71 2.00
N ALA A 84 8.10 14.00 1.16
CA ALA A 84 9.44 13.41 1.26
C ALA A 84 10.23 14.04 2.41
N THR A 85 9.84 15.24 2.85
CA THR A 85 10.44 15.98 3.96
C THR A 85 9.39 16.44 4.99
N GLY A 86 9.85 16.90 6.16
CA GLY A 86 8.97 17.39 7.23
C GLY A 86 8.44 16.28 8.15
N THR A 87 7.50 16.64 9.03
CA THR A 87 7.00 15.75 10.10
C THR A 87 6.25 14.52 9.60
N MET A 88 5.70 14.56 8.38
CA MET A 88 4.96 13.44 7.80
C MET A 88 5.85 12.47 7.00
N ALA A 89 7.14 12.79 6.77
CA ALA A 89 8.04 11.93 6.01
C ALA A 89 8.14 10.50 6.57
N ILE A 90 8.06 10.33 7.89
CA ILE A 90 8.06 9.01 8.55
C ILE A 90 6.89 8.12 8.07
N SER A 91 5.73 8.71 7.80
CA SER A 91 4.51 8.01 7.35
C SER A 91 4.40 7.90 5.82
N GLU A 92 5.12 8.75 5.06
CA GLU A 92 4.95 8.85 3.60
C GLU A 92 6.08 8.21 2.79
N THR A 93 7.26 8.01 3.39
CA THR A 93 8.40 7.38 2.68
C THR A 93 8.07 5.99 2.16
N GLY A 94 7.37 5.18 2.94
CA GLY A 94 6.92 3.85 2.53
C GLY A 94 6.00 3.90 1.30
N SER A 95 5.07 4.87 1.26
CA SER A 95 4.16 5.08 0.13
C SER A 95 4.91 5.42 -1.15
N ILE A 96 5.87 6.37 -1.09
CA ILE A 96 6.75 6.71 -2.23
C ILE A 96 7.46 5.46 -2.77
N GLN A 97 7.98 4.63 -1.88
CA GLN A 97 8.70 3.42 -2.24
C GLN A 97 7.77 2.36 -2.85
N ALA A 98 6.59 2.18 -2.30
CA ALA A 98 5.62 1.17 -2.75
C ALA A 98 5.05 1.49 -4.14
N GLU A 99 4.71 2.74 -4.42
CA GLU A 99 4.28 3.20 -5.74
C GLU A 99 5.36 3.00 -6.80
N ARG A 100 6.62 3.32 -6.46
CA ARG A 100 7.77 3.08 -7.36
C ARG A 100 7.98 1.61 -7.63
N LEU A 101 7.85 0.75 -6.63
CA LEU A 101 7.94 -0.70 -6.81
C LEU A 101 6.84 -1.20 -7.76
N ALA A 102 5.58 -0.77 -7.56
CA ALA A 102 4.47 -1.13 -8.42
C ALA A 102 4.69 -0.68 -9.87
N ILE A 103 5.12 0.57 -10.07
CA ILE A 103 5.38 1.15 -11.40
C ILE A 103 6.53 0.41 -12.10
N GLU A 104 7.60 0.06 -11.41
CA GLU A 104 8.69 -0.73 -11.99
C GLU A 104 8.24 -2.12 -12.41
N GLN A 105 7.42 -2.79 -11.59
CA GLN A 105 6.85 -4.09 -11.94
C GLN A 105 5.93 -3.98 -13.16
N ILE A 106 5.08 -2.98 -13.23
CA ILE A 106 4.23 -2.69 -14.39
C ILE A 106 5.10 -2.43 -15.63
N ASN A 107 6.14 -1.63 -15.49
CA ASN A 107 7.08 -1.32 -16.58
C ASN A 107 7.83 -2.57 -17.06
N ALA A 108 8.24 -3.46 -16.15
CA ALA A 108 8.85 -4.73 -16.50
C ALA A 108 7.92 -5.64 -17.34
N MET A 109 6.60 -5.54 -17.12
CA MET A 109 5.57 -6.28 -17.87
C MET A 109 5.20 -5.63 -19.22
N GLY A 110 5.86 -4.54 -19.64
CA GLY A 110 5.55 -3.84 -20.89
C GLY A 110 4.84 -2.51 -20.72
N GLY A 111 4.55 -2.09 -19.49
CA GLY A 111 3.86 -0.84 -19.18
C GLY A 111 2.34 -0.97 -19.33
N ILE A 112 1.68 0.10 -19.75
CA ILE A 112 0.23 0.20 -19.92
C ILE A 112 -0.08 0.59 -21.37
N LEU A 113 -0.91 -0.18 -22.06
CA LEU A 113 -1.20 0.00 -23.49
C LEU A 113 0.08 0.19 -24.34
N GLY A 114 1.17 -0.53 -23.99
CA GLY A 114 2.47 -0.48 -24.65
C GLY A 114 3.36 0.71 -24.25
N ARG A 115 3.02 1.47 -23.23
CA ARG A 115 3.75 2.66 -22.76
C ARG A 115 4.36 2.43 -21.39
N LYS A 116 5.64 2.77 -21.23
CA LYS A 116 6.29 2.77 -19.93
C LYS A 116 5.84 3.96 -19.11
N ILE A 117 5.65 3.76 -17.81
CA ILE A 117 5.27 4.82 -16.88
C ILE A 117 6.53 5.59 -16.47
N LYS A 118 6.51 6.91 -16.66
CA LYS A 118 7.50 7.86 -16.17
C LYS A 118 6.95 8.62 -14.98
N ILE A 119 7.72 8.74 -13.91
CA ILE A 119 7.31 9.42 -12.67
C ILE A 119 7.92 10.82 -12.63
N ILE A 120 7.07 11.82 -12.33
CA ILE A 120 7.49 13.12 -11.80
C ILE A 120 7.15 13.13 -10.31
N GLN A 121 8.21 13.16 -9.48
CA GLN A 121 8.04 13.27 -8.04
C GLN A 121 8.05 14.74 -7.61
N GLU A 122 7.08 15.11 -6.76
CA GLU A 122 7.01 16.39 -6.08
C GLU A 122 6.96 16.17 -4.56
N ASP A 123 7.67 17.03 -3.83
CA ASP A 123 7.66 17.02 -2.37
C ASP A 123 6.63 18.03 -1.84
N GLY A 124 5.65 17.53 -1.11
CA GLY A 124 4.64 18.34 -0.41
C GLY A 124 5.15 18.94 0.92
N ALA A 125 6.36 18.54 1.36
CA ALA A 125 7.10 19.07 2.51
C ALA A 125 6.29 19.16 3.82
N SER A 126 5.29 18.29 4.00
CA SER A 126 4.34 18.31 5.12
C SER A 126 3.57 19.64 5.27
N ASP A 127 3.46 20.40 4.16
CA ASP A 127 2.82 21.71 4.11
C ASP A 127 1.70 21.74 3.07
N TRP A 128 0.49 21.99 3.49
CA TRP A 128 -0.70 21.86 2.64
C TRP A 128 -0.77 22.86 1.47
N PRO A 129 -0.39 24.15 1.63
CA PRO A 129 -0.21 25.07 0.51
C PRO A 129 0.78 24.57 -0.53
N THR A 130 1.90 23.99 -0.10
CA THR A 130 2.89 23.38 -0.99
C THR A 130 2.29 22.21 -1.77
N PHE A 131 1.50 21.33 -1.15
CA PHE A 131 0.76 20.28 -1.87
C PHE A 131 -0.12 20.86 -2.98
N ALA A 132 -0.85 21.95 -2.69
CA ALA A 132 -1.71 22.61 -3.69
C ALA A 132 -0.89 23.20 -4.86
N GLU A 133 0.26 23.83 -4.59
CA GLU A 133 1.17 24.34 -5.62
C GLU A 133 1.69 23.20 -6.51
N LYS A 134 2.17 22.12 -5.89
CA LYS A 134 2.71 20.96 -6.61
C LYS A 134 1.64 20.23 -7.42
N ALA A 135 0.42 20.14 -6.92
CA ALA A 135 -0.72 19.59 -7.66
C ALA A 135 -1.00 20.41 -8.93
N ARG A 136 -1.04 21.77 -8.85
CA ARG A 136 -1.18 22.62 -10.03
C ARG A 136 -0.06 22.37 -11.04
N LYS A 137 1.20 22.33 -10.59
CA LYS A 137 2.33 22.05 -11.47
C LYS A 137 2.15 20.73 -12.21
N LEU A 138 1.80 19.65 -11.51
CA LEU A 138 1.61 18.32 -12.10
C LEU A 138 0.48 18.29 -13.12
N LEU A 139 -0.66 18.97 -12.85
CA LEU A 139 -1.83 18.94 -13.72
C LEU A 139 -1.77 19.96 -14.86
N GLU A 140 -1.44 21.22 -14.58
CA GLU A 140 -1.48 22.30 -15.55
C GLU A 140 -0.22 22.33 -16.44
N LYS A 141 0.97 22.15 -15.84
CA LYS A 141 2.26 22.25 -16.55
C LYS A 141 2.70 20.90 -17.09
N ASP A 142 2.79 19.89 -16.21
CA ASP A 142 3.35 18.58 -16.54
C ASP A 142 2.30 17.66 -17.18
N ARG A 143 1.01 17.97 -17.07
CA ARG A 143 -0.14 17.27 -17.68
C ARG A 143 -0.12 15.76 -17.43
N VAL A 144 0.18 15.37 -16.21
CA VAL A 144 0.28 13.96 -15.84
C VAL A 144 -1.05 13.22 -15.98
N ALA A 145 -1.00 11.95 -16.36
CA ALA A 145 -2.20 11.13 -16.61
C ALA A 145 -2.91 10.68 -15.31
N ALA A 146 -2.18 10.58 -14.23
CA ALA A 146 -2.68 10.32 -12.88
C ALA A 146 -1.66 10.83 -11.85
N VAL A 147 -2.11 11.05 -10.62
CA VAL A 147 -1.25 11.34 -9.47
C VAL A 147 -1.48 10.30 -8.40
N PHE A 148 -0.39 9.78 -7.84
CA PHE A 148 -0.40 8.91 -6.67
C PHE A 148 0.11 9.74 -5.50
N GLY A 149 -0.66 9.80 -4.39
CA GLY A 149 -0.17 10.62 -3.30
C GLY A 149 -1.20 11.21 -2.36
N CYS A 150 -0.72 12.21 -1.65
CA CYS A 150 -1.25 12.77 -0.42
C CYS A 150 -1.27 11.72 0.70
N TRP A 151 -1.24 12.18 1.94
CA TRP A 151 -1.42 11.33 3.11
C TRP A 151 -2.44 11.92 4.07
N THR A 152 -2.26 13.15 4.51
CA THR A 152 -3.21 13.79 5.41
C THR A 152 -4.49 14.17 4.69
N SER A 153 -5.64 14.11 5.37
CA SER A 153 -6.89 14.65 4.84
C SER A 153 -6.79 16.15 4.52
N ALA A 154 -5.93 16.87 5.23
CA ALA A 154 -5.70 18.29 4.96
C ALA A 154 -4.96 18.50 3.62
N SER A 155 -3.92 17.72 3.30
CA SER A 155 -3.27 17.79 1.99
C SER A 155 -4.22 17.38 0.86
N ARG A 156 -5.01 16.29 1.05
CA ARG A 156 -6.05 15.91 0.08
C ARG A 156 -7.06 17.04 -0.17
N LYS A 157 -7.59 17.65 0.89
CA LYS A 157 -8.56 18.75 0.76
C LYS A 157 -7.96 20.00 0.12
N ALA A 158 -6.66 20.24 0.31
CA ALA A 158 -5.97 21.35 -0.36
C ALA A 158 -5.82 21.12 -1.87
N VAL A 159 -5.61 19.88 -2.31
CA VAL A 159 -5.45 19.56 -3.75
C VAL A 159 -6.78 19.27 -4.45
N LEU A 160 -7.81 18.79 -3.75
CA LEU A 160 -9.07 18.32 -4.34
C LEU A 160 -9.73 19.35 -5.28
N PRO A 161 -9.88 20.65 -4.91
CA PRO A 161 -10.48 21.64 -5.82
C PRO A 161 -9.68 21.81 -7.12
N ILE A 162 -8.37 21.59 -7.09
CA ILE A 162 -7.48 21.66 -8.26
C ILE A 162 -7.72 20.45 -9.16
N PHE A 163 -7.79 19.24 -8.58
CA PHE A 163 -8.09 18.03 -9.32
C PHE A 163 -9.45 18.07 -9.98
N GLU A 164 -10.47 18.60 -9.31
CA GLU A 164 -11.83 18.74 -9.85
C GLU A 164 -11.88 19.77 -10.98
N LYS A 165 -11.21 20.92 -10.82
CA LYS A 165 -11.15 21.98 -11.82
C LYS A 165 -10.41 21.55 -13.08
N GLU A 166 -9.25 20.93 -12.92
CA GLU A 166 -8.37 20.52 -14.04
C GLU A 166 -8.72 19.12 -14.57
N ASN A 167 -9.78 18.47 -14.04
CA ASN A 167 -10.16 17.10 -14.32
C ASN A 167 -8.97 16.13 -14.20
N GLY A 168 -8.16 16.28 -13.13
CA GLY A 168 -7.07 15.36 -12.78
C GLY A 168 -7.59 14.09 -12.11
N LEU A 169 -6.75 13.08 -11.98
CA LEU A 169 -7.07 11.82 -11.30
C LEU A 169 -6.07 11.56 -10.17
N LEU A 170 -6.57 11.46 -8.95
CA LEU A 170 -5.80 11.17 -7.74
C LEU A 170 -6.09 9.74 -7.24
N TYR A 171 -5.05 8.97 -6.97
CA TYR A 171 -5.10 7.73 -6.18
C TYR A 171 -4.62 8.04 -4.77
N TYR A 172 -5.56 8.10 -3.82
CA TYR A 172 -5.33 8.51 -2.44
C TYR A 172 -5.20 7.28 -1.53
N PRO A 173 -4.01 6.99 -0.93
CA PRO A 173 -3.76 5.71 -0.25
C PRO A 173 -4.18 5.66 1.21
N THR A 174 -4.43 6.80 1.86
CA THR A 174 -4.57 6.85 3.31
C THR A 174 -6.00 6.61 3.77
N PHE A 175 -6.14 5.93 4.89
CA PHE A 175 -7.41 5.90 5.62
C PHE A 175 -7.86 7.33 5.96
N TYR A 176 -9.18 7.57 6.05
CA TYR A 176 -9.68 8.91 6.29
C TYR A 176 -11.08 8.92 6.92
N GLU A 177 -11.57 10.11 7.28
CA GLU A 177 -12.82 10.32 8.01
C GLU A 177 -14.10 10.03 7.23
N GLY A 178 -14.02 9.78 5.92
CA GLY A 178 -15.20 9.77 5.06
C GLY A 178 -15.74 11.18 4.83
N LEU A 179 -17.06 11.32 4.68
CA LEU A 179 -17.79 12.57 4.45
C LEU A 179 -17.30 13.32 3.20
N GLU A 180 -16.76 12.60 2.24
CA GLU A 180 -16.27 13.10 0.96
C GLU A 180 -16.39 12.02 -0.10
N GLN A 181 -16.72 12.46 -1.32
CA GLN A 181 -16.66 11.64 -2.53
C GLN A 181 -16.38 12.56 -3.71
N SER A 182 -15.43 12.20 -4.54
CA SER A 182 -15.13 12.92 -5.79
C SER A 182 -14.93 11.93 -6.93
N LYS A 183 -15.39 12.31 -8.14
CA LYS A 183 -15.12 11.52 -9.35
C LYS A 183 -13.65 11.51 -9.72
N ASN A 184 -12.89 12.48 -9.20
CA ASN A 184 -11.48 12.69 -9.51
C ASN A 184 -10.54 11.99 -8.50
N VAL A 185 -11.09 11.23 -7.55
CA VAL A 185 -10.30 10.52 -6.53
C VAL A 185 -10.71 9.05 -6.46
N ILE A 186 -9.74 8.18 -6.51
CA ILE A 186 -9.87 6.76 -6.11
C ILE A 186 -9.26 6.61 -4.72
N TYR A 187 -10.10 6.29 -3.75
CA TYR A 187 -9.71 6.15 -2.35
C TYR A 187 -9.28 4.70 -2.10
N THR A 188 -7.97 4.47 -1.97
CA THR A 188 -7.45 3.11 -1.73
C THR A 188 -7.25 2.79 -0.26
N GLY A 189 -7.35 3.79 0.64
CA GLY A 189 -7.44 3.63 2.09
C GLY A 189 -8.88 3.38 2.56
N GLN A 190 -9.03 2.98 3.82
CA GLN A 190 -10.34 2.79 4.46
C GLN A 190 -10.99 4.14 4.84
N GLU A 191 -12.32 4.18 4.85
CA GLU A 191 -13.06 5.30 5.44
C GLU A 191 -13.57 4.93 6.86
N ALA A 192 -14.22 5.88 7.53
CA ALA A 192 -14.54 5.75 8.96
C ALA A 192 -15.42 4.55 9.31
N THR A 193 -16.35 4.12 8.42
CA THR A 193 -17.22 2.96 8.74
C THR A 193 -16.43 1.66 8.76
N GLN A 194 -15.41 1.58 7.91
CA GLN A 194 -14.53 0.43 7.83
C GLN A 194 -13.52 0.42 8.98
N GLN A 195 -12.84 1.54 9.26
CA GLN A 195 -11.74 1.60 10.22
C GLN A 195 -12.19 1.99 11.62
N VAL A 196 -12.83 3.15 11.77
CA VAL A 196 -13.15 3.75 13.08
C VAL A 196 -14.23 2.96 13.79
N LEU A 197 -15.38 2.75 13.11
CA LEU A 197 -16.53 2.09 13.74
C LEU A 197 -16.22 0.64 14.05
N SER A 198 -15.62 -0.10 13.10
CA SER A 198 -15.24 -1.51 13.32
C SER A 198 -14.22 -1.67 14.47
N GLY A 199 -13.25 -0.76 14.56
CA GLY A 199 -12.25 -0.77 15.65
C GLY A 199 -12.89 -0.51 17.01
N LEU A 200 -13.81 0.45 17.09
CA LEU A 200 -14.55 0.78 18.32
C LEU A 200 -15.48 -0.35 18.74
N ASP A 201 -16.20 -0.96 17.80
CA ASP A 201 -17.07 -2.12 18.09
C ASP A 201 -16.26 -3.28 18.67
N TRP A 202 -15.11 -3.57 18.06
CA TRP A 202 -14.23 -4.63 18.53
C TRP A 202 -13.70 -4.35 19.94
N VAL A 203 -13.14 -3.16 20.20
CA VAL A 203 -12.53 -2.87 21.49
C VAL A 203 -13.59 -2.76 22.60
N ALA A 204 -14.76 -2.21 22.31
CA ALA A 204 -15.87 -2.15 23.25
C ALA A 204 -16.35 -3.55 23.67
N LYS A 205 -16.47 -4.46 22.71
CA LYS A 205 -16.88 -5.85 22.94
C LYS A 205 -15.81 -6.66 23.68
N GLU A 206 -14.59 -6.70 23.12
CA GLU A 206 -13.51 -7.57 23.62
C GLU A 206 -12.94 -7.10 24.97
N LYS A 207 -12.90 -5.78 25.21
CA LYS A 207 -12.41 -5.20 26.47
C LYS A 207 -13.52 -4.80 27.43
N LYS A 208 -14.79 -4.99 27.03
CA LYS A 208 -15.98 -4.56 27.80
C LYS A 208 -15.91 -3.07 28.15
N ALA A 209 -15.31 -2.28 27.24
CA ALA A 209 -15.02 -0.88 27.48
C ALA A 209 -16.29 -0.03 27.46
N LYS A 210 -16.37 0.92 28.41
CA LYS A 210 -17.48 1.89 28.56
C LYS A 210 -17.00 3.33 28.53
N THR A 211 -15.75 3.58 28.92
CA THR A 211 -15.20 4.93 29.03
C THR A 211 -14.01 5.08 28.08
N PHE A 212 -14.02 6.18 27.31
CA PHE A 212 -13.04 6.43 26.26
C PHE A 212 -12.40 7.80 26.45
N PHE A 213 -11.09 7.89 26.20
CA PHE A 213 -10.37 9.15 26.07
C PHE A 213 -9.88 9.26 24.62
N LEU A 214 -10.30 10.32 23.91
CA LEU A 214 -9.95 10.54 22.52
C LEU A 214 -8.74 11.48 22.45
N VAL A 215 -7.73 11.15 21.66
CA VAL A 215 -6.54 12.00 21.46
C VAL A 215 -6.09 11.98 20.03
N GLY A 216 -5.93 13.16 19.42
CA GLY A 216 -5.55 13.29 18.03
C GLY A 216 -4.61 14.45 17.73
N SER A 217 -4.08 14.43 16.52
CA SER A 217 -3.43 15.59 15.93
C SER A 217 -4.47 16.65 15.58
N ASP A 218 -4.08 17.93 15.66
CA ASP A 218 -4.99 19.06 15.49
C ASP A 218 -5.16 19.44 14.02
N TYR A 219 -5.93 18.63 13.26
CA TYR A 219 -6.38 18.96 11.91
C TYR A 219 -7.67 18.21 11.55
N ILE A 220 -8.16 18.33 10.32
CA ILE A 220 -9.51 17.90 9.92
C ILE A 220 -9.77 16.41 10.19
N TRP A 221 -8.82 15.49 9.88
CA TRP A 221 -9.05 14.06 10.01
C TRP A 221 -9.28 13.60 11.46
N PRO A 222 -8.40 13.90 12.45
CA PRO A 222 -8.63 13.47 13.82
C PRO A 222 -9.89 14.12 14.43
N ARG A 223 -10.11 15.40 14.17
CA ARG A 223 -11.30 16.11 14.67
C ARG A 223 -12.59 15.51 14.15
N THR A 224 -12.64 15.15 12.87
CA THR A 224 -13.84 14.54 12.26
C THR A 224 -13.98 13.08 12.68
N SER A 225 -12.89 12.32 12.69
CA SER A 225 -12.89 10.92 13.15
C SER A 225 -13.34 10.80 14.61
N ASN A 226 -12.87 11.69 15.48
CA ASN A 226 -13.27 11.73 16.90
C ASN A 226 -14.72 12.19 17.07
N LYS A 227 -15.23 13.10 16.24
CA LYS A 227 -16.66 13.42 16.20
C LYS A 227 -17.51 12.20 15.86
N ILE A 228 -17.08 11.42 14.87
CA ILE A 228 -17.73 10.15 14.48
C ILE A 228 -17.61 9.14 15.61
N ALA A 229 -16.40 8.96 16.16
CA ALA A 229 -16.14 8.06 17.28
C ALA A 229 -17.01 8.38 18.51
N ARG A 230 -17.08 9.65 18.91
CA ARG A 230 -17.93 10.10 20.02
C ARG A 230 -19.39 9.73 19.79
N LYS A 231 -19.94 10.07 18.61
CA LYS A 231 -21.34 9.71 18.29
C LYS A 231 -21.56 8.20 18.39
N HIS A 232 -20.61 7.38 17.93
CA HIS A 232 -20.71 5.93 17.99
C HIS A 232 -20.64 5.42 19.41
N ILE A 233 -19.67 5.88 20.19
CA ILE A 233 -19.48 5.52 21.60
C ILE A 233 -20.76 5.83 22.42
N GLU A 234 -21.29 7.05 22.30
CA GLU A 234 -22.41 7.51 23.11
C GLU A 234 -23.75 6.91 22.64
N ASN A 235 -24.02 6.90 21.31
CA ASN A 235 -25.33 6.54 20.78
C ASN A 235 -25.48 5.04 20.47
N VAL A 236 -24.39 4.35 20.09
CA VAL A 236 -24.43 2.93 19.69
C VAL A 236 -23.90 2.04 20.82
N LEU A 237 -22.67 2.30 21.27
CA LEU A 237 -22.01 1.47 22.29
C LEU A 237 -22.52 1.73 23.71
N LYS A 238 -23.30 2.82 23.90
CA LYS A 238 -23.80 3.26 25.22
C LYS A 238 -22.67 3.46 26.23
N GLY A 239 -21.53 3.96 25.75
CA GLY A 239 -20.37 4.37 26.53
C GLY A 239 -20.34 5.87 26.76
N SER A 240 -19.21 6.37 27.23
CA SER A 240 -18.99 7.80 27.44
C SER A 240 -17.57 8.21 27.06
N VAL A 241 -17.41 9.43 26.54
CA VAL A 241 -16.12 10.06 26.30
C VAL A 241 -15.77 10.91 27.49
N VAL A 242 -14.75 10.50 28.27
CA VAL A 242 -14.33 11.13 29.52
C VAL A 242 -13.25 12.21 29.33
N GLY A 243 -12.72 12.33 28.10
CA GLY A 243 -11.78 13.37 27.70
C GLY A 243 -11.54 13.35 26.20
N GLU A 244 -11.18 14.51 25.64
CA GLU A 244 -10.85 14.67 24.23
C GLU A 244 -9.85 15.80 24.08
N GLU A 245 -8.69 15.52 23.46
CA GLU A 245 -7.61 16.50 23.32
C GLU A 245 -6.92 16.39 21.94
N TYR A 246 -6.47 17.55 21.46
CA TYR A 246 -5.79 17.66 20.16
C TYR A 246 -4.48 18.44 20.31
N TYR A 247 -3.47 18.02 19.52
CA TYR A 247 -2.14 18.61 19.52
C TYR A 247 -1.67 18.92 18.10
N PRO A 248 -1.01 20.06 17.87
CA PRO A 248 -0.49 20.40 16.55
C PRO A 248 0.41 19.30 15.98
N LEU A 249 0.45 19.18 14.65
CA LEU A 249 1.41 18.32 13.96
C LEU A 249 2.84 18.69 14.37
N GLY A 250 3.67 17.69 14.66
CA GLY A 250 5.04 17.89 15.13
C GLY A 250 5.15 18.18 16.64
N ASN A 251 4.03 18.18 17.40
CA ASN A 251 4.09 18.32 18.85
C ASN A 251 4.92 17.19 19.50
N THR A 252 5.76 17.57 20.46
CA THR A 252 6.63 16.66 21.20
C THR A 252 6.36 16.66 22.70
N GLN A 253 5.34 17.39 23.18
CA GLN A 253 5.04 17.56 24.60
C GLN A 253 3.65 17.03 24.94
N PHE A 254 3.59 15.87 25.61
CA PHE A 254 2.34 15.18 25.98
C PHE A 254 2.14 14.99 27.49
N GLY A 255 3.01 15.55 28.34
CA GLY A 255 2.97 15.35 29.78
C GLY A 255 1.64 15.73 30.41
N SER A 256 1.06 16.89 30.03
CA SER A 256 -0.25 17.35 30.53
C SER A 256 -1.38 16.38 30.15
N LEU A 257 -1.41 15.92 28.88
CA LEU A 257 -2.36 14.92 28.39
C LEU A 257 -2.27 13.62 29.20
N ILE A 258 -1.05 13.11 29.37
CA ILE A 258 -0.82 11.84 30.07
C ILE A 258 -1.29 11.92 31.53
N ASN A 259 -1.07 13.05 32.20
CA ASN A 259 -1.59 13.28 33.55
C ASN A 259 -3.12 13.28 33.58
N LYS A 260 -3.80 13.88 32.58
CA LYS A 260 -5.27 13.84 32.45
C LYS A 260 -5.78 12.42 32.22
N ILE A 261 -5.13 11.66 31.35
CA ILE A 261 -5.47 10.25 31.11
C ILE A 261 -5.35 9.43 32.41
N LYS A 262 -4.24 9.58 33.15
CA LYS A 262 -4.03 8.90 34.44
C LYS A 262 -5.07 9.27 35.49
N LEU A 263 -5.50 10.55 35.52
CA LEU A 263 -6.54 11.02 36.42
C LEU A 263 -7.95 10.46 36.03
N LYS A 264 -8.26 10.48 34.73
CA LYS A 264 -9.58 10.04 34.23
C LYS A 264 -9.74 8.54 34.20
N LYS A 265 -8.66 7.78 34.10
CA LYS A 265 -8.63 6.30 34.04
C LYS A 265 -9.64 5.73 33.06
N PRO A 266 -9.62 6.11 31.75
CA PRO A 266 -10.55 5.56 30.77
C PRO A 266 -10.31 4.07 30.58
N ASP A 267 -11.33 3.31 30.18
CA ASP A 267 -11.15 1.92 29.77
C ASP A 267 -10.26 1.84 28.52
N VAL A 268 -10.43 2.79 27.58
CA VAL A 268 -9.68 2.84 26.32
C VAL A 268 -9.19 4.25 26.03
N ILE A 269 -7.92 4.36 25.63
CA ILE A 269 -7.39 5.51 24.89
C ILE A 269 -7.60 5.21 23.41
N PHE A 270 -8.38 6.05 22.72
CA PHE A 270 -8.52 6.02 21.27
C PHE A 270 -7.60 7.10 20.68
N ALA A 271 -6.60 6.67 19.89
CA ALA A 271 -5.50 7.53 19.47
C ALA A 271 -5.41 7.65 17.93
N ASP A 272 -5.46 8.90 17.46
CA ASP A 272 -5.27 9.31 16.07
C ASP A 272 -4.22 10.44 15.93
N VAL A 273 -3.14 10.29 16.68
CA VAL A 273 -1.91 11.10 16.56
C VAL A 273 -1.11 10.62 15.36
N VAL A 274 -0.55 11.52 14.52
CA VAL A 274 0.14 11.17 13.28
C VAL A 274 1.56 11.73 13.18
N GLY A 275 2.32 11.19 12.23
CA GLY A 275 3.66 11.66 11.88
C GLY A 275 4.66 11.55 13.03
N GLY A 276 5.64 12.46 13.06
CA GLY A 276 6.69 12.47 14.08
C GLY A 276 6.20 12.64 15.52
N SER A 277 4.99 13.20 15.74
CA SER A 277 4.37 13.32 17.06
C SER A 277 4.12 11.95 17.72
N ASN A 278 3.89 10.90 16.97
CA ASN A 278 3.74 9.53 17.47
C ASN A 278 4.94 9.09 18.31
N VAL A 279 6.15 9.42 17.88
CA VAL A 279 7.39 9.03 18.55
C VAL A 279 7.42 9.58 19.98
N ALA A 280 7.13 10.87 20.15
CA ALA A 280 7.12 11.51 21.46
C ALA A 280 5.94 11.01 22.31
N PHE A 281 4.76 10.88 21.73
CA PHE A 281 3.54 10.45 22.42
C PHE A 281 3.73 9.08 23.08
N TYR A 282 4.09 8.06 22.31
CA TYR A 282 4.20 6.69 22.82
C TYR A 282 5.38 6.51 23.78
N LYS A 283 6.53 7.16 23.54
CA LYS A 283 7.66 7.13 24.47
C LYS A 283 7.30 7.75 25.83
N GLN A 284 6.56 8.88 25.82
CA GLN A 284 6.12 9.53 27.06
C GLN A 284 5.01 8.74 27.78
N LEU A 285 4.08 8.09 27.04
CA LEU A 285 3.12 7.17 27.67
C LEU A 285 3.83 6.06 28.45
N LYS A 286 4.79 5.39 27.80
CA LYS A 286 5.57 4.33 28.45
C LYS A 286 6.36 4.83 29.66
N ALA A 287 7.05 5.97 29.52
CA ALA A 287 7.83 6.58 30.61
C ALA A 287 6.95 6.95 31.82
N ALA A 288 5.68 7.29 31.58
CA ALA A 288 4.70 7.57 32.64
C ALA A 288 4.01 6.33 33.21
N GLY A 289 4.40 5.11 32.77
CA GLY A 289 3.83 3.83 33.21
C GLY A 289 2.51 3.47 32.55
N VAL A 290 2.10 4.16 31.47
CA VAL A 290 0.93 3.82 30.66
C VAL A 290 1.35 2.80 29.60
N THR A 291 1.08 1.54 29.86
CA THR A 291 1.46 0.39 29.04
C THR A 291 0.25 -0.52 28.84
N ALA A 292 0.34 -1.50 27.96
CA ALA A 292 -0.76 -2.45 27.74
C ALA A 292 -1.15 -3.28 28.99
N LYS A 293 -0.28 -3.31 30.01
CA LYS A 293 -0.60 -3.94 31.31
C LYS A 293 -1.50 -3.06 32.18
N THR A 294 -1.49 -1.76 31.98
CA THR A 294 -2.21 -0.78 32.82
C THR A 294 -3.33 -0.07 32.09
N GLN A 295 -3.31 -0.09 30.75
CA GLN A 295 -4.22 0.69 29.94
C GLN A 295 -4.47 0.00 28.58
N THR A 296 -5.72 -0.11 28.12
CA THR A 296 -6.01 -0.44 26.73
C THR A 296 -5.85 0.81 25.87
N LEU A 297 -5.16 0.65 24.73
CA LEU A 297 -5.07 1.68 23.71
C LEU A 297 -5.40 1.06 22.36
N LEU A 298 -6.29 1.73 21.61
CA LEU A 298 -6.59 1.46 20.22
C LEU A 298 -6.16 2.66 19.38
N THR A 299 -5.22 2.45 18.46
CA THR A 299 -4.84 3.46 17.47
C THR A 299 -5.46 3.18 16.12
N ILE A 300 -5.68 4.25 15.34
CA ILE A 300 -6.08 4.20 13.94
C ILE A 300 -5.05 4.90 13.03
N SER A 301 -3.82 5.08 13.52
CA SER A 301 -2.77 5.85 12.82
C SER A 301 -1.35 5.32 12.99
N VAL A 302 -1.17 4.19 13.66
CA VAL A 302 0.15 3.56 13.83
C VAL A 302 0.19 2.24 13.10
N THR A 303 1.14 2.11 12.20
CA THR A 303 1.44 0.93 11.41
C THR A 303 2.90 0.53 11.58
N GLU A 304 3.37 -0.46 10.83
CA GLU A 304 4.78 -0.84 10.82
C GLU A 304 5.70 0.32 10.41
N ASP A 305 5.22 1.25 9.58
CA ASP A 305 6.00 2.42 9.15
C ASP A 305 6.35 3.34 10.35
N GLU A 306 5.37 3.65 11.20
CA GLU A 306 5.59 4.47 12.40
C GLU A 306 6.41 3.75 13.47
N MET A 307 6.36 2.41 13.51
CA MET A 307 7.13 1.59 14.46
C MET A 307 8.64 1.78 14.33
N LEU A 308 9.14 2.15 13.13
CA LEU A 308 10.56 2.46 12.93
C LEU A 308 11.06 3.60 13.83
N GLY A 309 10.22 4.61 14.04
CA GLY A 309 10.57 5.77 14.89
C GLY A 309 10.14 5.60 16.33
N ILE A 310 9.01 4.96 16.58
CA ILE A 310 8.45 4.76 17.92
C ILE A 310 9.30 3.76 18.71
N GLY A 311 9.66 2.63 18.09
CA GLY A 311 10.19 1.42 18.73
C GLY A 311 9.07 0.55 19.28
N GLY A 312 9.04 -0.72 18.86
CA GLY A 312 7.98 -1.66 19.23
C GLY A 312 7.81 -1.83 20.74
N GLU A 313 8.91 -1.73 21.50
CA GLU A 313 8.91 -1.80 22.96
C GLU A 313 8.09 -0.68 23.63
N ASN A 314 7.82 0.44 22.92
CA ASN A 314 7.05 1.56 23.48
C ASN A 314 5.54 1.38 23.31
N VAL A 315 5.11 0.43 22.47
CA VAL A 315 3.70 0.19 22.14
C VAL A 315 3.28 -1.26 22.30
N GLU A 316 4.20 -2.14 22.73
CA GLU A 316 3.96 -3.58 22.90
C GLU A 316 2.64 -3.86 23.61
N GLY A 317 1.75 -4.62 22.97
CA GLY A 317 0.45 -5.03 23.49
C GLY A 317 -0.68 -4.05 23.22
N PHE A 318 -0.45 -2.84 22.71
CA PHE A 318 -1.49 -1.94 22.22
C PHE A 318 -2.09 -2.45 20.90
N TYR A 319 -3.25 -1.94 20.52
CA TYR A 319 -4.00 -2.39 19.35
C TYR A 319 -4.04 -1.32 18.26
N ALA A 320 -4.05 -1.77 17.00
CA ALA A 320 -4.28 -0.92 15.84
C ALA A 320 -5.44 -1.48 14.99
N SER A 321 -6.30 -0.59 14.47
CA SER A 321 -7.38 -0.93 13.55
C SER A 321 -6.99 -0.53 12.15
N MET A 322 -6.71 -1.50 11.25
CA MET A 322 -6.21 -1.31 9.89
C MET A 322 -6.77 -2.39 8.96
N LYS A 323 -6.65 -2.21 7.65
CA LYS A 323 -6.98 -3.25 6.67
C LYS A 323 -5.82 -4.20 6.38
N TYR A 324 -4.60 -3.76 6.60
CA TYR A 324 -3.39 -4.51 6.29
C TYR A 324 -2.39 -4.45 7.45
N PHE A 325 -1.69 -5.56 7.65
CA PHE A 325 -0.48 -5.68 8.46
C PHE A 325 0.55 -6.51 7.68
N GLN A 326 1.83 -6.16 7.80
CA GLN A 326 2.92 -6.87 7.12
C GLN A 326 2.94 -8.37 7.44
N SER A 327 2.46 -8.75 8.61
CA SER A 327 2.40 -10.13 9.09
C SER A 327 1.32 -11.01 8.45
N LEU A 328 0.50 -10.49 7.52
CA LEU A 328 -0.53 -11.29 6.85
C LEU A 328 0.07 -12.48 6.10
N ASP A 329 -0.47 -13.69 6.39
CA ASP A 329 0.01 -14.93 5.79
C ASP A 329 -0.76 -15.26 4.49
N SER A 330 -0.42 -14.54 3.42
CA SER A 330 -0.95 -14.81 2.08
C SER A 330 0.18 -14.87 1.05
N ALA A 331 -0.02 -15.61 -0.03
CA ALA A 331 0.97 -15.71 -1.11
C ALA A 331 1.25 -14.34 -1.75
N ASN A 332 0.23 -13.50 -1.90
CA ASN A 332 0.38 -12.15 -2.46
C ASN A 332 1.17 -11.25 -1.52
N ASN A 333 0.88 -11.30 -0.21
CA ASN A 333 1.63 -10.52 0.76
C ASN A 333 3.09 -10.94 0.81
N LYS A 334 3.38 -12.24 0.86
CA LYS A 334 4.76 -12.75 0.83
C LYS A 334 5.54 -12.26 -0.40
N LYS A 335 4.91 -12.24 -1.58
CA LYS A 335 5.52 -11.70 -2.81
C LYS A 335 5.79 -10.20 -2.69
N PHE A 336 4.84 -9.42 -2.20
CA PHE A 336 4.98 -7.98 -2.00
C PHE A 336 6.10 -7.68 -1.00
N VAL A 337 6.06 -8.29 0.19
CA VAL A 337 7.07 -8.11 1.25
C VAL A 337 8.47 -8.50 0.75
N SER A 338 8.59 -9.63 0.06
CA SER A 338 9.86 -10.07 -0.51
C SER A 338 10.41 -9.09 -1.54
N ALA A 339 9.58 -8.64 -2.48
CA ALA A 339 9.98 -7.68 -3.52
C ALA A 339 10.36 -6.32 -2.93
N PHE A 340 9.60 -5.83 -1.94
CA PHE A 340 9.87 -4.57 -1.27
C PHE A 340 11.20 -4.61 -0.50
N LYS A 341 11.41 -5.66 0.30
CA LYS A 341 12.67 -5.86 1.05
C LYS A 341 13.88 -6.10 0.16
N ALA A 342 13.72 -6.79 -0.95
CA ALA A 342 14.79 -6.98 -1.93
C ALA A 342 15.28 -5.65 -2.52
N LYS A 343 14.38 -4.68 -2.67
CA LYS A 343 14.69 -3.37 -3.25
C LYS A 343 15.15 -2.35 -2.21
N TYR A 344 14.51 -2.29 -1.05
CA TYR A 344 14.71 -1.23 -0.07
C TYR A 344 15.47 -1.67 1.18
N GLY A 345 15.88 -2.94 1.24
CA GLY A 345 16.67 -3.52 2.32
C GLY A 345 15.89 -4.48 3.22
N ALA A 346 16.60 -5.43 3.82
CA ALA A 346 15.99 -6.49 4.64
C ALA A 346 15.18 -5.96 5.83
N ASN A 347 15.56 -4.79 6.36
CA ASN A 347 14.89 -4.14 7.48
C ASN A 347 13.74 -3.21 7.07
N ALA A 348 13.47 -3.07 5.75
CA ALA A 348 12.35 -2.27 5.29
C ALA A 348 11.02 -2.88 5.79
N VAL A 349 10.12 -2.01 6.22
CA VAL A 349 8.77 -2.38 6.66
C VAL A 349 7.73 -1.76 5.75
N MET A 350 6.52 -2.26 5.81
CA MET A 350 5.39 -1.77 5.04
C MET A 350 4.12 -1.89 5.86
N GLY A 351 3.56 -0.74 6.19
CA GLY A 351 2.28 -0.64 6.89
C GLY A 351 1.09 -0.56 5.94
N ASP A 352 -0.05 -0.28 6.50
CA ASP A 352 -1.34 -0.19 5.80
C ASP A 352 -1.32 0.79 4.63
N VAL A 353 -0.86 2.04 4.86
CA VAL A 353 -0.84 3.08 3.83
C VAL A 353 0.20 2.78 2.75
N THR A 354 1.36 2.24 3.13
CA THR A 354 2.38 1.77 2.18
C THR A 354 1.82 0.71 1.24
N GLN A 355 1.06 -0.26 1.78
CA GLN A 355 0.42 -1.28 0.98
C GLN A 355 -0.71 -0.70 0.10
N ALA A 356 -1.52 0.23 0.63
CA ALA A 356 -2.57 0.90 -0.14
C ALA A 356 -2.01 1.75 -1.30
N ALA A 357 -0.86 2.38 -1.10
CA ALA A 357 -0.11 3.10 -2.13
C ALA A 357 0.36 2.17 -3.26
N TYR A 358 0.83 0.96 -2.91
CA TYR A 358 1.18 -0.07 -3.91
C TYR A 358 0.00 -0.44 -4.82
N LEU A 359 -1.25 -0.40 -4.31
CA LEU A 359 -2.43 -0.73 -5.10
C LEU A 359 -2.75 0.34 -6.17
N GLY A 360 -2.46 1.62 -5.90
CA GLY A 360 -2.83 2.73 -6.77
C GLY A 360 -2.40 2.52 -8.23
N PRO A 361 -1.11 2.32 -8.54
CA PRO A 361 -0.65 2.10 -9.91
C PRO A 361 -1.26 0.84 -10.58
N TRP A 362 -1.52 -0.23 -9.82
CA TRP A 362 -2.15 -1.43 -10.35
C TRP A 362 -3.63 -1.23 -10.68
N LEU A 363 -4.38 -0.50 -9.83
CA LEU A 363 -5.76 -0.12 -10.09
C LEU A 363 -5.86 0.79 -11.30
N TRP A 364 -4.95 1.78 -11.40
CA TRP A 364 -4.87 2.67 -12.55
C TRP A 364 -4.58 1.89 -13.85
N LYS A 365 -3.59 0.99 -13.82
CA LYS A 365 -3.31 0.10 -14.94
C LYS A 365 -4.56 -0.65 -15.40
N ALA A 366 -5.25 -1.31 -14.47
CA ALA A 366 -6.45 -2.07 -14.78
C ALA A 366 -7.58 -1.20 -15.35
N ALA A 367 -7.75 0.02 -14.82
CA ALA A 367 -8.76 0.98 -15.29
C ALA A 367 -8.45 1.50 -16.70
N VAL A 368 -7.20 1.88 -16.97
CA VAL A 368 -6.74 2.34 -18.30
C VAL A 368 -6.90 1.24 -19.35
N GLU A 369 -6.51 0.00 -19.03
CA GLU A 369 -6.64 -1.14 -19.93
C GLU A 369 -8.10 -1.48 -20.22
N LYS A 370 -8.96 -1.44 -19.20
CA LYS A 370 -10.41 -1.64 -19.34
C LYS A 370 -11.06 -0.52 -20.17
N ALA A 371 -10.62 0.73 -19.98
CA ALA A 371 -11.10 1.88 -20.74
C ALA A 371 -10.56 1.93 -22.17
N GLY A 372 -9.42 1.30 -22.44
CA GLY A 372 -8.66 1.46 -23.69
C GLY A 372 -8.19 2.90 -23.91
N SER A 373 -8.02 3.68 -22.83
CA SER A 373 -7.73 5.12 -22.88
C SER A 373 -7.08 5.57 -21.58
N PHE A 374 -6.28 6.65 -21.66
CA PHE A 374 -5.75 7.37 -20.50
C PHE A 374 -6.62 8.58 -20.10
N ASP A 375 -7.60 8.95 -20.91
CA ASP A 375 -8.50 10.10 -20.62
C ASP A 375 -9.20 9.87 -19.27
N VAL A 376 -9.09 10.85 -18.37
CA VAL A 376 -9.52 10.72 -16.96
C VAL A 376 -10.99 10.27 -16.85
N ASP A 377 -11.92 10.88 -17.60
CA ASP A 377 -13.34 10.52 -17.53
C ASP A 377 -13.60 9.05 -17.94
N LYS A 378 -12.85 8.53 -18.91
CA LYS A 378 -12.95 7.13 -19.32
C LYS A 378 -12.36 6.18 -18.29
N VAL A 379 -11.22 6.56 -17.69
CA VAL A 379 -10.55 5.79 -16.65
C VAL A 379 -11.41 5.73 -15.38
N THR A 380 -11.97 6.86 -14.94
CA THR A 380 -12.84 6.92 -13.76
C THR A 380 -14.13 6.13 -13.99
N ALA A 381 -14.76 6.24 -15.16
CA ALA A 381 -15.94 5.45 -15.52
C ALA A 381 -15.66 3.94 -15.59
N ALA A 382 -14.44 3.54 -15.97
CA ALA A 382 -14.03 2.14 -16.03
C ALA A 382 -13.63 1.55 -14.66
N SER A 383 -13.29 2.39 -13.68
CA SER A 383 -12.76 1.97 -12.36
C SER A 383 -13.72 1.11 -11.54
N PRO A 384 -15.05 1.41 -11.46
CA PRO A 384 -15.97 0.57 -10.69
C PRO A 384 -15.97 -0.89 -11.13
N GLY A 385 -15.98 -1.79 -10.13
CA GLY A 385 -15.99 -3.24 -10.34
C GLY A 385 -14.63 -3.86 -10.66
N ILE A 386 -13.54 -3.07 -10.74
CA ILE A 386 -12.18 -3.62 -10.89
C ILE A 386 -11.81 -4.38 -9.62
N GLU A 387 -11.33 -5.61 -9.81
CA GLU A 387 -10.81 -6.47 -8.75
C GLU A 387 -9.30 -6.67 -8.94
N LEU A 388 -8.53 -6.51 -7.86
CA LEU A 388 -7.09 -6.79 -7.86
C LEU A 388 -6.80 -8.14 -7.21
N LYS A 389 -6.53 -9.16 -8.02
CA LYS A 389 -6.17 -10.50 -7.55
C LYS A 389 -4.77 -10.57 -6.92
N ILE A 390 -3.94 -9.54 -7.13
CA ILE A 390 -2.56 -9.46 -6.63
C ILE A 390 -2.43 -8.70 -5.32
N ALA A 391 -3.53 -8.14 -4.80
CA ALA A 391 -3.49 -7.29 -3.62
C ALA A 391 -2.94 -8.03 -2.38
N PRO A 392 -1.95 -7.46 -1.68
CA PRO A 392 -1.35 -8.08 -0.49
C PRO A 392 -2.34 -8.27 0.65
N GLU A 393 -3.29 -7.35 0.81
CA GLU A 393 -4.35 -7.41 1.83
C GLU A 393 -5.42 -8.47 1.56
N GLY A 394 -5.45 -9.05 0.35
CA GLY A 394 -6.44 -10.03 -0.08
C GLY A 394 -7.44 -9.45 -1.07
N TYR A 395 -8.74 -9.62 -0.82
CA TYR A 395 -9.78 -9.16 -1.75
C TYR A 395 -9.85 -7.64 -1.81
N VAL A 396 -9.72 -7.10 -3.02
CA VAL A 396 -9.86 -5.68 -3.32
C VAL A 396 -10.78 -5.51 -4.52
N LYS A 397 -11.81 -4.69 -4.37
CA LYS A 397 -12.74 -4.31 -5.44
C LYS A 397 -13.10 -2.85 -5.33
N VAL A 398 -13.07 -2.14 -6.47
CA VAL A 398 -13.50 -0.74 -6.54
C VAL A 398 -15.02 -0.66 -6.52
N HIS A 399 -15.56 0.06 -5.55
CA HIS A 399 -16.98 0.35 -5.43
C HIS A 399 -17.39 1.53 -6.35
N PRO A 400 -18.66 1.64 -6.79
CA PRO A 400 -19.15 2.78 -7.59
C PRO A 400 -18.89 4.17 -6.98
N ASN A 401 -18.73 4.28 -5.67
CA ASN A 401 -18.37 5.52 -4.99
C ASN A 401 -16.85 5.79 -4.95
N HIS A 402 -16.05 5.04 -5.72
CA HIS A 402 -14.60 5.14 -5.85
C HIS A 402 -13.80 4.74 -4.61
N HIS A 403 -14.41 4.13 -3.62
CA HIS A 403 -13.73 3.51 -2.48
C HIS A 403 -13.53 2.01 -2.73
N LEU A 404 -12.81 1.34 -1.82
CA LEU A 404 -12.58 -0.10 -1.91
C LEU A 404 -13.44 -0.87 -0.90
N TRP A 405 -14.02 -1.97 -1.33
CA TRP A 405 -14.44 -3.02 -0.40
C TRP A 405 -13.23 -3.47 0.40
N SER A 406 -13.36 -3.59 1.71
CA SER A 406 -12.23 -3.88 2.59
C SER A 406 -12.65 -4.70 3.81
N LYS A 407 -11.74 -5.52 4.32
CA LYS A 407 -11.82 -6.07 5.67
C LYS A 407 -11.09 -5.16 6.63
N THR A 408 -11.55 -5.11 7.88
CA THR A 408 -10.81 -4.47 8.96
C THR A 408 -10.19 -5.52 9.85
N ARG A 409 -8.94 -5.30 10.20
CA ARG A 409 -8.17 -6.16 11.08
C ARG A 409 -7.75 -5.39 12.33
N ILE A 410 -7.71 -6.10 13.44
CA ILE A 410 -7.10 -5.57 14.65
C ILE A 410 -5.76 -6.27 14.83
N GLY A 411 -4.71 -5.49 14.82
CA GLY A 411 -3.35 -5.95 15.10
C GLY A 411 -2.95 -5.59 16.52
N GLN A 412 -2.31 -6.52 17.22
CA GLN A 412 -1.66 -6.25 18.50
C GLN A 412 -0.18 -6.03 18.27
N ALA A 413 0.32 -4.86 18.67
CA ALA A 413 1.72 -4.48 18.53
C ALA A 413 2.64 -5.43 19.30
N GLN A 414 3.73 -5.83 18.64
CA GLN A 414 4.75 -6.71 19.19
C GLN A 414 6.04 -5.91 19.48
N LYS A 415 6.88 -6.44 20.33
CA LYS A 415 8.14 -5.80 20.72
C LYS A 415 9.11 -5.59 19.55
N ASP A 416 9.02 -6.43 18.53
CA ASP A 416 9.84 -6.36 17.31
C ASP A 416 9.34 -5.34 16.28
N GLY A 417 8.29 -4.57 16.61
CA GLY A 417 7.69 -3.58 15.73
C GLY A 417 6.71 -4.13 14.70
N GLN A 418 6.40 -5.43 14.76
CA GLN A 418 5.37 -6.04 13.94
C GLN A 418 4.02 -6.07 14.65
N PHE A 419 2.96 -6.46 13.94
CA PHE A 419 1.65 -6.68 14.51
C PHE A 419 1.22 -8.14 14.39
N LYS A 420 0.67 -8.68 15.47
CA LYS A 420 -0.07 -9.94 15.44
C LYS A 420 -1.53 -9.65 15.19
N VAL A 421 -2.09 -10.13 14.08
CA VAL A 421 -3.52 -10.01 13.81
C VAL A 421 -4.29 -10.85 14.82
N VAL A 422 -5.19 -10.22 15.58
CA VAL A 422 -6.01 -10.86 16.62
C VAL A 422 -7.49 -10.91 16.25
N TYR A 423 -7.89 -10.16 15.22
CA TYR A 423 -9.25 -10.14 14.69
C TYR A 423 -9.24 -9.75 13.21
N GLU A 424 -10.17 -10.32 12.46
CA GLU A 424 -10.48 -9.94 11.08
C GLU A 424 -12.01 -9.88 10.93
N SER A 425 -12.53 -8.81 10.35
CA SER A 425 -13.95 -8.64 10.07
C SER A 425 -14.37 -9.41 8.81
N GLU A 426 -15.67 -9.53 8.60
CA GLU A 426 -16.23 -9.78 7.28
C GLU A 426 -15.87 -8.63 6.33
N LEU A 427 -16.12 -8.84 5.02
CA LEU A 427 -15.92 -7.80 4.02
C LEU A 427 -16.92 -6.67 4.23
N ILE A 428 -16.43 -5.43 4.35
CA ILE A 428 -17.24 -4.24 4.62
C ILE A 428 -17.38 -3.42 3.33
N GLU A 429 -18.63 -3.13 2.98
CA GLU A 429 -18.95 -2.20 1.91
C GLU A 429 -18.60 -0.77 2.33
N PRO A 430 -17.90 0.01 1.47
CA PRO A 430 -17.54 1.37 1.82
C PRO A 430 -18.77 2.29 1.81
N ASN A 431 -18.96 3.02 2.91
CA ASN A 431 -20.02 4.01 3.07
C ASN A 431 -19.45 5.33 3.60
N PRO A 432 -18.95 6.21 2.73
CA PRO A 432 -18.37 7.48 3.17
C PRO A 432 -19.36 8.44 3.81
N PHE A 433 -20.66 8.24 3.63
CA PHE A 433 -21.71 9.10 4.22
C PHE A 433 -22.66 8.32 5.13
N PRO A 434 -22.19 7.71 6.23
CA PRO A 434 -23.03 6.91 7.09
C PRO A 434 -24.08 7.79 7.77
N LYS A 435 -25.34 7.29 7.76
CA LYS A 435 -26.48 7.99 8.34
C LYS A 435 -26.25 8.21 9.86
N GLY A 436 -26.45 9.44 10.32
CA GLY A 436 -26.31 9.81 11.72
C GLY A 436 -24.91 10.25 12.15
N TYR A 437 -23.91 10.18 11.25
CA TYR A 437 -22.53 10.59 11.56
C TYR A 437 -22.08 11.88 10.86
N GLN A 438 -22.92 12.45 10.02
CA GLN A 438 -22.66 13.72 9.35
C GLN A 438 -22.67 14.93 10.30
#